data_68ec90c971481b332d0370f6fb341d63
#
_entry.id   68ec90c971481b332d0370f6fb341d63
#
_cell.length_a   1.000
_cell.length_b   1.000
_cell.length_c   1.000
_cell.angle_alpha   90.00
_cell.angle_beta   90.00
_cell.angle_gamma   90.00
#
_symmetry.space_group_name_H-M   'P 1'
#
loop_
_entity.id
_entity.type
_entity.pdbx_description
1 polymer ?
#
loop_
_entity_poly.entity_id
_entity_poly.type
_entity_poly.pdbx_seq_one_letter_code
_entity_poly.pdbx_strand_id
1 'polypeptide(L)'
;MSNTDTIAILIAFAAYLVLMIVIGAIYMKNTNDSEDYFLGGRGLSGWVAALSAQASDMSGWLLMGLPGTVYALGTGQSWIAIGLFLGTVCNWVFISSRLRKYTIRANNSLTLPAYFENRFRDKKRVLLLVSSIVIVIFFLVYTASALSAGGKLFNSVFGVDYHVALAIGAAVILIYTFMGGFMAVCVTDFIQGSLMLVGLLIVPIAAYFMVGSDQVKPILDQSGVVGGASAYLSLFQNGDRPYTAVEIISQLAWGLGYCGMPHILTRFMAVKNQKELRKSRVIAIIWVTISLAAAVAIGVIGRVYLFPTILGTDGNASAESVFIEMITKMFTKDTNLPFIGGIFLCGILAAIMSTADSQLLVTASSVSKDIYKDILRPESDEKKVLKVSRFTVLIVALLAFLIAWNPNNSIMGLVSNAWAGLGSAFGPIVVMSLFWRRTNFAGAVAGIVSGGGAVLIWDYLPLVHGQTLGTATGLYSLVAGFALSILCIVIFSLCTKKPSQEILAEFDEVKNWKE
;
A
#
# COMPACT_ATOMS: atom_id res chain seq x y z
N MET A 1 8.28 29.97 4.51
CA MET A 1 9.68 29.59 4.80
C MET A 1 10.63 30.64 4.24
N SER A 2 11.78 30.85 4.88
CA SER A 2 12.84 31.69 4.32
C SER A 2 13.55 30.97 3.14
N ASN A 3 14.27 31.72 2.30
CA ASN A 3 15.08 31.11 1.22
C ASN A 3 16.14 30.17 1.80
N THR A 4 16.70 30.47 2.97
CA THR A 4 17.68 29.63 3.65
C THR A 4 17.08 28.28 4.09
N ASP A 5 15.85 28.30 4.62
CA ASP A 5 15.14 27.07 5.02
C ASP A 5 14.88 26.19 3.81
N THR A 6 14.40 26.79 2.72
CA THR A 6 14.13 26.09 1.46
C THR A 6 15.39 25.42 0.91
N ILE A 7 16.54 26.11 0.92
CA ILE A 7 17.81 25.56 0.47
C ILE A 7 18.26 24.39 1.37
N ALA A 8 18.15 24.54 2.70
CA ALA A 8 18.51 23.48 3.64
C ALA A 8 17.66 22.20 3.43
N ILE A 9 16.36 22.35 3.21
CA ILE A 9 15.45 21.24 2.90
C ILE A 9 15.82 20.62 1.55
N LEU A 10 16.08 21.42 0.51
CA LEU A 10 16.51 20.91 -0.80
C LEU A 10 17.82 20.10 -0.72
N ILE A 11 18.78 20.53 0.10
CA ILE A 11 20.03 19.78 0.33
C ILE A 11 19.72 18.43 0.97
N ALA A 12 18.82 18.34 1.94
CA ALA A 12 18.41 17.09 2.57
C ALA A 12 17.74 16.14 1.54
N PHE A 13 16.83 16.67 0.71
CA PHE A 13 16.19 15.90 -0.38
C PHE A 13 17.21 15.40 -1.40
N ALA A 14 18.14 16.25 -1.85
CA ALA A 14 19.18 15.88 -2.78
C ALA A 14 20.10 14.78 -2.20
N ALA A 15 20.53 14.92 -0.95
CA ALA A 15 21.34 13.92 -0.28
C ALA A 15 20.62 12.56 -0.16
N TYR A 16 19.35 12.58 0.21
CA TYR A 16 18.50 11.38 0.26
C TYR A 16 18.37 10.71 -1.11
N LEU A 17 18.05 11.47 -2.16
CA LEU A 17 17.89 10.93 -3.51
C LEU A 17 19.21 10.35 -4.05
N VAL A 18 20.34 11.03 -3.84
CA VAL A 18 21.66 10.52 -4.22
C VAL A 18 21.96 9.19 -3.50
N LEU A 19 21.66 9.10 -2.20
CA LEU A 19 21.83 7.86 -1.43
C LEU A 19 21.01 6.72 -2.04
N MET A 20 19.73 6.96 -2.36
CA MET A 20 18.86 5.94 -2.95
C MET A 20 19.34 5.49 -4.33
N ILE A 21 19.76 6.43 -5.18
CA ILE A 21 20.33 6.15 -6.51
C ILE A 21 21.61 5.31 -6.41
N VAL A 22 22.50 5.64 -5.49
CA VAL A 22 23.76 4.89 -5.28
C VAL A 22 23.46 3.44 -4.86
N ILE A 23 22.53 3.25 -3.92
CA ILE A 23 22.13 1.90 -3.47
C ILE A 23 21.50 1.13 -4.63
N GLY A 24 20.56 1.73 -5.36
CA GLY A 24 19.93 1.13 -6.53
C GLY A 24 20.98 0.69 -7.57
N ALA A 25 21.95 1.55 -7.88
CA ALA A 25 23.02 1.26 -8.84
C ALA A 25 23.94 0.09 -8.40
N ILE A 26 24.22 -0.03 -7.09
CA ILE A 26 25.03 -1.13 -6.56
C ILE A 26 24.31 -2.46 -6.76
N TYR A 27 23.01 -2.53 -6.42
CA TYR A 27 22.24 -3.77 -6.52
C TYR A 27 21.88 -4.13 -7.97
N MET A 28 21.71 -3.14 -8.87
CA MET A 28 21.45 -3.38 -10.28
C MET A 28 22.57 -4.22 -10.95
N LYS A 29 23.83 -4.06 -10.54
CA LYS A 29 24.96 -4.83 -11.07
C LYS A 29 24.91 -6.32 -10.74
N ASN A 30 24.17 -6.71 -9.70
CA ASN A 30 24.09 -8.07 -9.19
C ASN A 30 22.84 -8.83 -9.69
N THR A 31 22.04 -8.22 -10.56
CA THR A 31 20.83 -8.82 -11.12
C THR A 31 21.15 -9.50 -12.45
N ASN A 32 21.17 -10.84 -12.49
CA ASN A 32 21.63 -11.60 -13.65
C ASN A 32 20.51 -12.22 -14.48
N ASP A 33 19.39 -12.59 -13.86
CA ASP A 33 18.27 -13.27 -14.52
C ASP A 33 16.90 -12.78 -14.05
N SER A 34 15.82 -13.37 -14.59
CA SER A 34 14.44 -13.04 -14.22
C SER A 34 14.09 -13.41 -12.79
N GLU A 35 14.65 -14.48 -12.22
CA GLU A 35 14.39 -14.86 -10.83
C GLU A 35 14.97 -13.82 -9.87
N ASP A 36 16.19 -13.37 -10.13
CA ASP A 36 16.82 -12.28 -9.39
C ASP A 36 16.03 -10.97 -9.55
N TYR A 37 15.60 -10.66 -10.78
CA TYR A 37 14.93 -9.40 -11.07
C TYR A 37 13.52 -9.31 -10.44
N PHE A 38 12.72 -10.38 -10.46
CA PHE A 38 11.33 -10.36 -9.99
C PHE A 38 11.13 -10.83 -8.55
N LEU A 39 12.03 -11.66 -7.99
CA LEU A 39 11.88 -12.21 -6.64
C LEU A 39 13.20 -12.25 -5.82
N GLY A 40 14.31 -11.73 -6.35
CA GLY A 40 15.60 -11.65 -5.64
C GLY A 40 16.16 -13.01 -5.23
N GLY A 41 15.97 -14.06 -6.04
CA GLY A 41 16.47 -15.41 -5.77
C GLY A 41 15.97 -16.03 -4.46
N ARG A 42 14.85 -15.54 -3.89
CA ARG A 42 14.33 -15.91 -2.55
C ARG A 42 15.39 -15.76 -1.44
N GLY A 43 16.20 -14.70 -1.51
CA GLY A 43 17.33 -14.46 -0.61
C GLY A 43 17.05 -13.50 0.55
N LEU A 44 15.81 -13.00 0.74
CA LEU A 44 15.53 -11.97 1.73
C LEU A 44 15.76 -12.44 3.17
N SER A 45 16.52 -11.64 3.92
CA SER A 45 16.65 -11.77 5.37
C SER A 45 15.38 -11.30 6.08
N GLY A 46 15.20 -11.72 7.33
CA GLY A 46 14.00 -11.39 8.11
C GLY A 46 13.79 -9.88 8.32
N TRP A 47 14.85 -9.12 8.53
CA TRP A 47 14.78 -7.67 8.67
C TRP A 47 14.35 -6.98 7.38
N VAL A 48 15.04 -7.31 6.28
CA VAL A 48 14.75 -6.71 4.97
C VAL A 48 13.34 -7.07 4.52
N ALA A 49 12.92 -8.32 4.66
CA ALA A 49 11.58 -8.76 4.26
C ALA A 49 10.47 -8.07 5.08
N ALA A 50 10.68 -7.89 6.39
CA ALA A 50 9.70 -7.21 7.24
C ALA A 50 9.57 -5.74 6.87
N LEU A 51 10.67 -4.99 6.85
CA LEU A 51 10.62 -3.56 6.57
C LEU A 51 10.24 -3.26 5.12
N SER A 52 10.69 -4.08 4.16
CA SER A 52 10.27 -3.93 2.77
C SER A 52 8.76 -4.20 2.61
N ALA A 53 8.21 -5.24 3.26
CA ALA A 53 6.76 -5.47 3.22
C ALA A 53 5.98 -4.28 3.79
N GLN A 54 6.44 -3.73 4.92
CA GLN A 54 5.77 -2.59 5.57
C GLN A 54 5.98 -1.28 4.80
N ALA A 55 7.18 -0.98 4.32
CA ALA A 55 7.46 0.24 3.57
C ALA A 55 6.75 0.25 2.21
N SER A 56 6.65 -0.90 1.53
CA SER A 56 5.94 -1.00 0.26
C SER A 56 4.42 -0.95 0.40
N ASP A 57 3.88 -1.31 1.56
CA ASP A 57 2.47 -1.19 1.91
C ASP A 57 2.12 0.23 2.34
N MET A 58 2.88 0.77 3.27
CA MET A 58 2.58 2.01 3.98
C MET A 58 3.11 3.23 3.23
N SER A 59 2.34 3.64 2.22
CA SER A 59 2.59 4.76 1.32
C SER A 59 2.20 6.12 1.92
N GLY A 60 1.97 7.08 1.05
CA GLY A 60 1.35 8.35 1.41
C GLY A 60 0.04 8.23 2.21
N TRP A 61 -0.68 7.11 2.11
CA TRP A 61 -1.88 6.92 2.92
C TRP A 61 -1.60 6.86 4.43
N LEU A 62 -0.48 6.25 4.86
CA LEU A 62 -0.11 6.18 6.27
C LEU A 62 0.37 7.54 6.82
N LEU A 63 1.15 8.29 6.03
CA LEU A 63 1.81 9.53 6.49
C LEU A 63 0.99 10.78 6.20
N MET A 64 0.02 10.69 5.31
CA MET A 64 -0.83 11.81 4.87
C MET A 64 -2.33 11.47 4.96
N GLY A 65 -2.76 10.37 4.34
CA GLY A 65 -4.18 10.00 4.24
C GLY A 65 -4.83 9.71 5.58
N LEU A 66 -4.34 8.74 6.35
CA LEU A 66 -4.89 8.39 7.66
C LEU A 66 -4.74 9.53 8.68
N PRO A 67 -3.58 10.18 8.83
CA PRO A 67 -3.48 11.36 9.68
C PRO A 67 -4.45 12.49 9.28
N GLY A 68 -4.61 12.70 7.97
CA GLY A 68 -5.54 13.71 7.45
C GLY A 68 -7.00 13.42 7.78
N THR A 69 -7.44 12.16 7.66
CA THR A 69 -8.81 11.78 8.04
C THR A 69 -9.03 11.88 9.55
N VAL A 70 -8.06 11.48 10.36
CA VAL A 70 -8.11 11.65 11.83
C VAL A 70 -8.10 13.14 12.21
N TYR A 71 -7.27 13.97 11.56
CA TYR A 71 -7.25 15.40 11.74
C TYR A 71 -8.61 16.05 11.48
N ALA A 72 -9.30 15.64 10.43
CA ALA A 72 -10.58 16.19 10.01
C ALA A 72 -11.76 15.67 10.85
N LEU A 73 -11.80 14.36 11.14
CA LEU A 73 -12.97 13.66 11.66
C LEU A 73 -12.79 13.07 13.07
N GLY A 74 -11.58 13.11 13.62
CA GLY A 74 -11.28 12.62 14.97
C GLY A 74 -10.87 11.15 15.05
N THR A 75 -10.68 10.69 16.29
CA THR A 75 -10.14 9.35 16.61
C THR A 75 -11.03 8.20 16.19
N GLY A 76 -12.29 8.44 15.88
CA GLY A 76 -13.17 7.41 15.30
C GLY A 76 -12.65 6.80 14.00
N GLN A 77 -11.80 7.51 13.25
CA GLN A 77 -11.11 6.98 12.06
C GLN A 77 -10.05 5.90 12.40
N SER A 78 -9.72 5.71 13.68
CA SER A 78 -8.81 4.66 14.14
C SER A 78 -9.34 3.23 13.90
N TRP A 79 -10.63 3.05 13.61
CA TRP A 79 -11.15 1.75 13.19
C TRP A 79 -10.47 1.22 11.93
N ILE A 80 -10.04 2.12 11.01
CA ILE A 80 -9.20 1.76 9.86
C ILE A 80 -7.86 1.17 10.34
N ALA A 81 -7.19 1.86 11.25
CA ALA A 81 -5.91 1.39 11.81
C ALA A 81 -6.05 0.05 12.56
N ILE A 82 -7.13 -0.12 13.33
CA ILE A 82 -7.43 -1.38 14.03
C ILE A 82 -7.65 -2.51 13.02
N GLY A 83 -8.44 -2.27 11.98
CA GLY A 83 -8.65 -3.24 10.91
C GLY A 83 -7.37 -3.64 10.20
N LEU A 84 -6.55 -2.66 9.81
CA LEU A 84 -5.25 -2.89 9.17
C LEU A 84 -4.28 -3.65 10.08
N PHE A 85 -4.21 -3.32 11.37
CA PHE A 85 -3.42 -4.08 12.35
C PHE A 85 -3.84 -5.55 12.39
N LEU A 86 -5.13 -5.83 12.56
CA LEU A 86 -5.65 -7.19 12.61
C LEU A 86 -5.39 -7.95 11.30
N GLY A 87 -5.58 -7.29 10.16
CA GLY A 87 -5.30 -7.85 8.84
C GLY A 87 -3.83 -8.20 8.65
N THR A 88 -2.92 -7.30 9.04
CA THR A 88 -1.47 -7.56 9.01
C THR A 88 -1.10 -8.75 9.89
N VAL A 89 -1.60 -8.81 11.12
CA VAL A 89 -1.33 -9.94 12.04
C VAL A 89 -1.82 -11.24 11.41
N CYS A 90 -3.05 -11.29 10.90
CA CYS A 90 -3.60 -12.47 10.24
C CYS A 90 -2.77 -12.89 9.03
N ASN A 91 -2.36 -11.94 8.18
CA ASN A 91 -1.58 -12.20 6.99
C ASN A 91 -0.19 -12.78 7.33
N TRP A 92 0.53 -12.19 8.28
CA TRP A 92 1.83 -12.70 8.72
C TRP A 92 1.75 -14.03 9.47
N VAL A 93 0.71 -14.26 10.28
CA VAL A 93 0.59 -15.47 11.10
C VAL A 93 0.10 -16.66 10.27
N PHE A 94 -0.94 -16.47 9.47
CA PHE A 94 -1.61 -17.58 8.79
C PHE A 94 -1.18 -17.76 7.33
N ILE A 95 -1.02 -16.65 6.57
CA ILE A 95 -0.80 -16.71 5.10
C ILE A 95 0.68 -16.91 4.78
N SER A 96 1.58 -16.12 5.38
CA SER A 96 2.96 -15.96 4.95
C SER A 96 3.72 -17.29 4.78
N SER A 97 3.69 -18.13 5.82
CA SER A 97 4.42 -19.41 5.82
C SER A 97 3.88 -20.39 4.78
N ARG A 98 2.55 -20.46 4.68
CA ARG A 98 1.89 -21.42 3.80
C ARG A 98 2.02 -21.00 2.34
N LEU A 99 1.89 -19.71 2.05
CA LEU A 99 2.09 -19.16 0.72
C LEU A 99 3.54 -19.38 0.23
N ARG A 100 4.53 -19.10 1.08
CA ARG A 100 5.94 -19.34 0.73
C ARG A 100 6.18 -20.78 0.33
N LYS A 101 5.76 -21.74 1.16
CA LYS A 101 5.91 -23.17 0.88
C LYS A 101 5.19 -23.58 -0.41
N TYR A 102 3.96 -23.11 -0.57
CA TYR A 102 3.15 -23.47 -1.72
C TYR A 102 3.73 -22.93 -3.03
N THR A 103 4.22 -21.69 -3.05
CA THR A 103 4.84 -21.12 -4.25
C THR A 103 6.12 -21.84 -4.68
N ILE A 104 6.90 -22.36 -3.72
CA ILE A 104 8.07 -23.22 -4.02
C ILE A 104 7.60 -24.54 -4.64
N ARG A 105 6.60 -25.18 -4.05
CA ARG A 105 6.08 -26.49 -4.52
C ARG A 105 5.35 -26.36 -5.84
N ALA A 106 4.61 -25.29 -6.04
CA ALA A 106 3.90 -24.98 -7.28
C ALA A 106 4.88 -24.41 -8.34
N ASN A 107 5.79 -25.23 -8.80
CA ASN A 107 6.76 -24.93 -9.87
C ASN A 107 7.61 -23.66 -9.61
N ASN A 108 8.06 -23.43 -8.39
CA ASN A 108 8.83 -22.24 -8.01
C ASN A 108 8.24 -20.92 -8.53
N SER A 109 6.93 -20.73 -8.37
CA SER A 109 6.21 -19.57 -8.90
C SER A 109 6.79 -18.26 -8.42
N LEU A 110 7.15 -17.35 -9.33
CA LEU A 110 7.81 -16.07 -9.02
C LEU A 110 6.81 -14.94 -8.83
N THR A 111 5.60 -15.06 -9.40
CA THR A 111 4.53 -14.07 -9.32
C THR A 111 3.27 -14.68 -8.72
N LEU A 112 2.36 -13.84 -8.21
CA LEU A 112 1.07 -14.33 -7.72
C LEU A 112 0.19 -14.92 -8.85
N PRO A 113 0.12 -14.31 -10.06
CA PRO A 113 -0.55 -14.93 -11.21
C PRO A 113 0.01 -16.32 -11.57
N ALA A 114 1.35 -16.46 -11.63
CA ALA A 114 2.00 -17.74 -11.88
C ALA A 114 1.70 -18.78 -10.77
N TYR A 115 1.59 -18.34 -9.52
CA TYR A 115 1.16 -19.22 -8.43
C TYR A 115 -0.25 -19.77 -8.67
N PHE A 116 -1.21 -18.96 -9.08
CA PHE A 116 -2.56 -19.44 -9.37
C PHE A 116 -2.58 -20.38 -10.57
N GLU A 117 -1.87 -20.06 -11.67
CA GLU A 117 -1.73 -20.94 -12.83
C GLU A 117 -1.21 -22.33 -12.42
N ASN A 118 -0.09 -22.36 -11.71
CA ASN A 118 0.56 -23.61 -11.29
C ASN A 118 -0.26 -24.37 -10.23
N ARG A 119 -0.84 -23.65 -9.25
CA ARG A 119 -1.66 -24.24 -8.18
C ARG A 119 -2.89 -24.97 -8.71
N PHE A 120 -3.52 -24.43 -9.74
CA PHE A 120 -4.74 -24.99 -10.32
C PHE A 120 -4.51 -25.75 -11.63
N ARG A 121 -3.24 -25.92 -12.05
CA ARG A 121 -2.85 -26.61 -13.31
C ARG A 121 -3.57 -26.03 -14.52
N ASP A 122 -3.61 -24.70 -14.62
CA ASP A 122 -4.28 -23.99 -15.71
C ASP A 122 -3.46 -24.03 -17.01
N LYS A 123 -3.71 -25.05 -17.81
CA LYS A 123 -3.04 -25.25 -19.12
C LYS A 123 -3.38 -24.17 -20.15
N LYS A 124 -4.49 -23.44 -19.96
CA LYS A 124 -4.95 -22.38 -20.87
C LYS A 124 -4.46 -20.98 -20.45
N ARG A 125 -3.78 -20.87 -19.33
CA ARG A 125 -3.23 -19.60 -18.79
C ARG A 125 -4.28 -18.51 -18.55
N VAL A 126 -5.53 -18.92 -18.32
CA VAL A 126 -6.65 -17.99 -18.04
C VAL A 126 -6.44 -17.27 -16.71
N LEU A 127 -6.03 -18.02 -15.66
CA LEU A 127 -5.74 -17.43 -14.34
C LEU A 127 -4.56 -16.47 -14.40
N LEU A 128 -3.52 -16.83 -15.16
CA LEU A 128 -2.36 -15.97 -15.38
C LEU A 128 -2.80 -14.64 -16.02
N LEU A 129 -3.58 -14.69 -17.11
CA LEU A 129 -4.05 -13.51 -17.84
C LEU A 129 -5.00 -12.65 -16.99
N VAL A 130 -6.04 -13.26 -16.39
CA VAL A 130 -7.06 -12.51 -15.63
C VAL A 130 -6.42 -11.84 -14.40
N SER A 131 -5.54 -12.57 -13.68
CA SER A 131 -4.84 -11.99 -12.53
C SER A 131 -3.93 -10.83 -12.93
N SER A 132 -3.19 -10.97 -14.04
CA SER A 132 -2.32 -9.90 -14.54
C SER A 132 -3.10 -8.65 -14.96
N ILE A 133 -4.26 -8.81 -15.60
CA ILE A 133 -5.15 -7.68 -15.96
C ILE A 133 -5.65 -6.96 -14.70
N VAL A 134 -6.11 -7.70 -13.69
CA VAL A 134 -6.57 -7.12 -12.42
C VAL A 134 -5.45 -6.35 -11.73
N ILE A 135 -4.22 -6.90 -11.70
CA ILE A 135 -3.05 -6.21 -11.15
C ILE A 135 -2.81 -4.88 -11.87
N VAL A 136 -2.79 -4.88 -13.21
CA VAL A 136 -2.54 -3.68 -14.01
C VAL A 136 -3.59 -2.59 -13.73
N ILE A 137 -4.88 -2.96 -13.70
CA ILE A 137 -5.99 -2.01 -13.49
C ILE A 137 -5.86 -1.33 -12.12
N PHE A 138 -5.77 -2.10 -11.05
CA PHE A 138 -5.82 -1.53 -9.70
C PHE A 138 -4.49 -0.92 -9.26
N PHE A 139 -3.35 -1.45 -9.70
CA PHE A 139 -2.08 -0.77 -9.42
C PHE A 139 -1.87 0.50 -10.22
N LEU A 140 -2.52 0.66 -11.38
CA LEU A 140 -2.54 1.94 -12.07
C LEU A 140 -3.16 3.04 -11.18
N VAL A 141 -4.32 2.75 -10.56
CA VAL A 141 -5.00 3.67 -9.63
C VAL A 141 -4.17 3.90 -8.37
N TYR A 142 -3.57 2.83 -7.83
CA TYR A 142 -2.75 2.95 -6.64
C TYR A 142 -1.46 3.76 -6.89
N THR A 143 -0.80 3.56 -8.03
CA THR A 143 0.36 4.38 -8.45
C THR A 143 -0.02 5.84 -8.60
N ALA A 144 -1.23 6.14 -9.11
CA ALA A 144 -1.72 7.51 -9.20
C ALA A 144 -1.85 8.18 -7.82
N SER A 145 -2.24 7.43 -6.79
CA SER A 145 -2.26 7.96 -5.41
C SER A 145 -0.87 8.34 -4.91
N ALA A 146 0.15 7.54 -5.22
CA ALA A 146 1.54 7.82 -4.88
C ALA A 146 2.05 9.09 -5.59
N LEU A 147 1.76 9.23 -6.89
CA LEU A 147 2.10 10.44 -7.64
C LEU A 147 1.38 11.68 -7.08
N SER A 148 0.09 11.58 -6.75
CA SER A 148 -0.67 12.66 -6.11
C SER A 148 -0.08 13.05 -4.75
N ALA A 149 0.33 12.08 -3.94
CA ALA A 149 1.00 12.35 -2.66
C ALA A 149 2.33 13.07 -2.86
N GLY A 150 3.12 12.68 -3.86
CA GLY A 150 4.35 13.37 -4.25
C GLY A 150 4.09 14.81 -4.71
N GLY A 151 3.08 15.03 -5.54
CA GLY A 151 2.64 16.36 -5.97
C GLY A 151 2.25 17.25 -4.79
N LYS A 152 1.44 16.74 -3.86
CA LYS A 152 1.03 17.47 -2.64
C LYS A 152 2.23 17.76 -1.74
N LEU A 153 3.18 16.82 -1.58
CA LEU A 153 4.40 17.02 -0.80
C LEU A 153 5.23 18.18 -1.36
N PHE A 154 5.59 18.15 -2.64
CA PHE A 154 6.40 19.19 -3.26
C PHE A 154 5.67 20.55 -3.33
N ASN A 155 4.35 20.54 -3.57
CA ASN A 155 3.53 21.76 -3.52
C ASN A 155 3.52 22.41 -2.12
N SER A 156 3.24 21.63 -1.05
CA SER A 156 3.21 22.15 0.33
C SER A 156 4.58 22.64 0.80
N VAL A 157 5.66 21.91 0.45
CA VAL A 157 7.01 22.25 0.95
C VAL A 157 7.61 23.43 0.19
N PHE A 158 7.47 23.47 -1.13
CA PHE A 158 8.18 24.46 -1.96
C PHE A 158 7.27 25.57 -2.52
N GLY A 159 5.96 25.49 -2.30
CA GLY A 159 5.00 26.49 -2.78
C GLY A 159 4.88 26.56 -4.31
N VAL A 160 5.35 25.54 -5.04
CA VAL A 160 5.24 25.45 -6.50
C VAL A 160 3.85 24.98 -6.91
N ASP A 161 3.41 25.35 -8.12
CA ASP A 161 2.14 24.85 -8.67
C ASP A 161 2.03 23.33 -8.59
N TYR A 162 0.82 22.82 -8.30
CA TYR A 162 0.59 21.39 -8.11
C TYR A 162 1.02 20.53 -9.31
N HIS A 163 0.76 20.98 -10.55
CA HIS A 163 1.09 20.21 -11.75
C HIS A 163 2.61 20.15 -11.98
N VAL A 164 3.32 21.24 -11.64
CA VAL A 164 4.79 21.27 -11.65
C VAL A 164 5.34 20.35 -10.58
N ALA A 165 4.79 20.42 -9.36
CA ALA A 165 5.14 19.54 -8.24
C ALA A 165 4.89 18.06 -8.58
N LEU A 166 3.75 17.75 -9.20
CA LEU A 166 3.40 16.41 -9.68
C LEU A 166 4.41 15.91 -10.73
N ALA A 167 4.82 16.76 -11.67
CA ALA A 167 5.82 16.39 -12.69
C ALA A 167 7.19 16.10 -12.06
N ILE A 168 7.61 16.92 -11.09
CA ILE A 168 8.86 16.70 -10.34
C ILE A 168 8.80 15.38 -9.56
N GLY A 169 7.72 15.15 -8.80
CA GLY A 169 7.51 13.93 -8.05
C GLY A 169 7.50 12.68 -8.92
N ALA A 170 6.80 12.73 -10.06
CA ALA A 170 6.79 11.64 -11.03
C ALA A 170 8.18 11.35 -11.62
N ALA A 171 8.94 12.40 -11.97
CA ALA A 171 10.29 12.25 -12.50
C ALA A 171 11.22 11.59 -11.46
N VAL A 172 11.16 12.01 -10.20
CA VAL A 172 11.93 11.42 -9.09
C VAL A 172 11.63 9.93 -8.94
N ILE A 173 10.35 9.56 -8.89
CA ILE A 173 9.92 8.15 -8.76
C ILE A 173 10.40 7.34 -9.96
N LEU A 174 10.23 7.85 -11.18
CA LEU A 174 10.63 7.15 -12.40
C LEU A 174 12.13 6.91 -12.47
N ILE A 175 12.97 7.93 -12.24
CA ILE A 175 14.42 7.80 -12.29
C ILE A 175 14.89 6.69 -11.35
N TYR A 176 14.34 6.65 -10.16
CA TYR A 176 14.69 5.66 -9.15
C TYR A 176 14.20 4.25 -9.53
N THR A 177 12.93 4.10 -9.95
CA THR A 177 12.33 2.79 -10.29
C THR A 177 13.04 2.11 -11.47
N PHE A 178 13.56 2.89 -12.44
CA PHE A 178 14.32 2.33 -13.56
C PHE A 178 15.62 1.63 -13.18
N MET A 179 16.18 1.96 -12.03
CA MET A 179 17.53 1.49 -11.63
C MET A 179 17.51 0.16 -10.89
N GLY A 180 16.35 -0.28 -10.34
CA GLY A 180 16.29 -1.41 -9.44
C GLY A 180 15.56 -2.64 -10.00
N GLY A 181 15.98 -3.84 -9.55
CA GLY A 181 15.17 -5.06 -9.50
C GLY A 181 14.66 -5.26 -8.09
N PHE A 182 13.99 -6.38 -7.84
CA PHE A 182 13.32 -6.67 -6.56
C PHE A 182 14.24 -6.54 -5.32
N MET A 183 15.48 -7.02 -5.40
CA MET A 183 16.43 -6.94 -4.28
C MET A 183 16.84 -5.49 -3.98
N ALA A 184 17.05 -4.66 -5.03
CA ALA A 184 17.34 -3.25 -4.86
C ALA A 184 16.20 -2.53 -4.15
N VAL A 185 14.96 -2.75 -4.62
CA VAL A 185 13.74 -2.22 -4.01
C VAL A 185 13.65 -2.65 -2.54
N CYS A 186 13.81 -3.94 -2.23
CA CYS A 186 13.70 -4.41 -0.84
C CYS A 186 14.75 -3.81 0.11
N VAL A 187 15.97 -3.54 -0.37
CA VAL A 187 17.02 -2.94 0.46
C VAL A 187 16.81 -1.44 0.64
N THR A 188 16.38 -0.73 -0.39
CA THR A 188 15.98 0.68 -0.24
C THR A 188 14.76 0.83 0.64
N ASP A 189 13.76 -0.06 0.51
CA ASP A 189 12.59 -0.12 1.40
C ASP A 189 12.98 -0.28 2.88
N PHE A 190 14.01 -1.07 3.17
CA PHE A 190 14.52 -1.23 4.54
C PHE A 190 14.98 0.10 5.14
N ILE A 191 15.71 0.91 4.36
CA ILE A 191 16.19 2.23 4.79
C ILE A 191 15.01 3.21 4.88
N GLN A 192 14.16 3.20 3.88
CA GLN A 192 12.97 4.04 3.79
C GLN A 192 11.99 3.77 4.93
N GLY A 193 11.68 2.51 5.21
CA GLY A 193 10.83 2.12 6.34
C GLY A 193 11.42 2.49 7.69
N SER A 194 12.75 2.46 7.83
CA SER A 194 13.42 2.93 9.05
C SER A 194 13.29 4.45 9.22
N LEU A 195 13.49 5.21 8.13
CA LEU A 195 13.35 6.68 8.14
C LEU A 195 11.90 7.10 8.45
N MET A 196 10.93 6.41 7.83
CA MET A 196 9.50 6.63 8.09
C MET A 196 9.17 6.46 9.59
N LEU A 197 9.62 5.37 10.20
CA LEU A 197 9.34 5.07 11.61
C LEU A 197 9.91 6.13 12.54
N VAL A 198 11.13 6.61 12.27
CA VAL A 198 11.76 7.67 13.06
C VAL A 198 10.93 8.97 12.99
N GLY A 199 10.50 9.38 11.80
CA GLY A 199 9.65 10.56 11.63
C GLY A 199 8.29 10.41 12.30
N LEU A 200 7.64 9.27 12.11
CA LEU A 200 6.34 8.95 12.72
C LEU A 200 6.37 9.02 14.26
N LEU A 201 7.50 8.66 14.88
CA LEU A 201 7.63 8.69 16.34
C LEU A 201 8.03 10.06 16.86
N ILE A 202 9.09 10.65 16.31
CA ILE A 202 9.69 11.88 16.87
C ILE A 202 8.75 13.07 16.73
N VAL A 203 8.14 13.28 15.57
CA VAL A 203 7.38 14.49 15.30
C VAL A 203 6.13 14.62 16.19
N PRO A 204 5.22 13.63 16.29
CA PRO A 204 4.05 13.77 17.15
C PRO A 204 4.41 13.82 18.65
N ILE A 205 5.45 13.09 19.08
CA ILE A 205 5.91 13.13 20.46
C ILE A 205 6.46 14.52 20.80
N ALA A 206 7.33 15.08 19.95
CA ALA A 206 7.84 16.43 20.14
C ALA A 206 6.73 17.48 20.14
N ALA A 207 5.81 17.42 19.18
CA ALA A 207 4.66 18.31 19.11
C ALA A 207 3.78 18.24 20.37
N TYR A 208 3.54 17.03 20.90
CA TYR A 208 2.78 16.85 22.13
C TYR A 208 3.42 17.54 23.34
N PHE A 209 4.74 17.41 23.49
CA PHE A 209 5.47 18.08 24.58
C PHE A 209 5.53 19.61 24.39
N MET A 210 5.59 20.09 23.14
CA MET A 210 5.58 21.54 22.85
C MET A 210 4.23 22.17 23.16
N VAL A 211 3.13 21.45 22.98
CA VAL A 211 1.77 21.93 23.31
C VAL A 211 1.48 21.81 24.80
N GLY A 212 1.85 20.71 25.43
CA GLY A 212 1.47 20.38 26.80
C GLY A 212 0.13 19.64 26.89
N SER A 213 0.06 18.65 27.76
CA SER A 213 -1.11 17.75 27.89
C SER A 213 -2.40 18.45 28.33
N ASP A 214 -2.29 19.48 29.13
CA ASP A 214 -3.38 20.31 29.67
C ASP A 214 -4.04 21.17 28.60
N GLN A 215 -3.34 21.51 27.52
CA GLN A 215 -3.82 22.35 26.44
C GLN A 215 -4.58 21.57 25.35
N VAL A 216 -4.46 20.24 25.28
CA VAL A 216 -5.03 19.43 24.20
C VAL A 216 -6.55 19.60 24.11
N LYS A 217 -7.29 19.37 25.18
CA LYS A 217 -8.76 19.50 25.17
C LYS A 217 -9.23 20.93 24.94
N PRO A 218 -8.71 21.97 25.67
CA PRO A 218 -9.09 23.36 25.43
C PRO A 218 -8.89 23.82 23.98
N ILE A 219 -7.78 23.43 23.35
CA ILE A 219 -7.52 23.79 21.95
C ILE A 219 -8.47 23.04 20.99
N LEU A 220 -8.74 21.77 21.22
CA LEU A 220 -9.71 21.03 20.41
C LEU A 220 -11.10 21.68 20.46
N ASP A 221 -11.58 22.05 21.62
CA ASP A 221 -12.88 22.74 21.75
C ASP A 221 -12.90 24.10 21.02
N GLN A 222 -11.77 24.82 20.98
CA GLN A 222 -11.64 26.07 20.23
C GLN A 222 -11.43 25.88 18.73
N SER A 223 -10.93 24.70 18.29
CA SER A 223 -10.58 24.44 16.90
C SER A 223 -11.77 24.15 15.98
N GLY A 224 -13.00 24.26 16.48
CA GLY A 224 -14.23 24.07 15.71
C GLY A 224 -14.50 22.61 15.32
N VAL A 225 -13.98 21.65 16.10
CA VAL A 225 -14.31 20.23 15.87
C VAL A 225 -15.78 19.97 16.22
N VAL A 226 -16.47 19.25 15.35
CA VAL A 226 -17.89 18.93 15.52
C VAL A 226 -18.07 18.06 16.77
N GLY A 227 -19.01 18.41 17.63
CA GLY A 227 -19.26 17.70 18.91
C GLY A 227 -18.25 17.96 20.01
N GLY A 228 -17.27 18.87 19.79
CA GLY A 228 -16.24 19.26 20.78
C GLY A 228 -15.16 18.19 20.97
N ALA A 229 -14.21 18.48 21.88
CA ALA A 229 -13.07 17.61 22.15
C ALA A 229 -13.48 16.19 22.58
N SER A 230 -14.54 16.03 23.34
CA SER A 230 -14.99 14.71 23.83
C SER A 230 -15.48 13.82 22.70
N ALA A 231 -16.22 14.34 21.74
CA ALA A 231 -16.66 13.61 20.56
C ALA A 231 -15.49 13.30 19.63
N TYR A 232 -14.63 14.30 19.38
CA TYR A 232 -13.45 14.16 18.53
C TYR A 232 -12.47 13.09 19.05
N LEU A 233 -12.30 12.96 20.35
CA LEU A 233 -11.44 11.94 21.00
C LEU A 233 -12.13 10.60 21.24
N SER A 234 -13.39 10.42 20.82
CA SER A 234 -14.14 9.18 20.99
C SER A 234 -13.95 8.25 19.78
N LEU A 235 -13.75 6.96 20.04
CA LEU A 235 -13.75 5.93 18.99
C LEU A 235 -15.13 5.68 18.38
N PHE A 236 -16.19 6.06 19.10
CA PHE A 236 -17.57 5.70 18.74
C PHE A 236 -18.41 6.90 18.26
N GLN A 237 -17.80 8.09 18.18
CA GLN A 237 -18.47 9.30 17.70
C GLN A 237 -17.91 9.74 16.36
N ASN A 238 -18.79 10.14 15.44
CA ASN A 238 -18.48 10.78 14.17
C ASN A 238 -19.08 12.18 14.19
N GLY A 239 -18.32 13.15 14.69
CA GLY A 239 -18.83 14.47 14.98
C GLY A 239 -19.88 14.43 16.10
N ASP A 240 -21.10 14.87 15.82
CA ASP A 240 -22.23 14.96 16.75
C ASP A 240 -23.10 13.70 16.85
N ARG A 241 -22.78 12.66 16.06
CA ARG A 241 -23.54 11.39 16.03
C ARG A 241 -22.64 10.17 16.29
N PRO A 242 -23.22 9.05 16.79
CA PRO A 242 -22.47 7.81 16.90
C PRO A 242 -22.15 7.22 15.51
N TYR A 243 -21.04 6.49 15.44
CA TYR A 243 -20.74 5.63 14.28
C TYR A 243 -21.81 4.53 14.14
N THR A 244 -22.26 4.32 12.91
CA THR A 244 -23.11 3.18 12.58
C THR A 244 -22.29 1.88 12.49
N ALA A 245 -22.94 0.74 12.65
CA ALA A 245 -22.29 -0.56 12.48
C ALA A 245 -21.69 -0.73 11.06
N VAL A 246 -22.35 -0.17 10.03
CA VAL A 246 -21.88 -0.20 8.64
C VAL A 246 -20.56 0.57 8.49
N GLU A 247 -20.44 1.74 9.11
CA GLU A 247 -19.21 2.53 9.07
C GLU A 247 -18.06 1.81 9.78
N ILE A 248 -18.30 1.24 10.97
CA ILE A 248 -17.27 0.48 11.72
C ILE A 248 -16.84 -0.76 10.92
N ILE A 249 -17.78 -1.53 10.37
CA ILE A 249 -17.47 -2.71 9.54
C ILE A 249 -16.68 -2.29 8.31
N SER A 250 -17.06 -1.20 7.64
CA SER A 250 -16.37 -0.67 6.46
C SER A 250 -14.92 -0.29 6.78
N GLN A 251 -14.68 0.35 7.92
CA GLN A 251 -13.34 0.73 8.36
C GLN A 251 -12.49 -0.49 8.77
N LEU A 252 -13.06 -1.41 9.55
CA LEU A 252 -12.38 -2.65 9.93
C LEU A 252 -12.03 -3.54 8.73
N ALA A 253 -12.87 -3.52 7.69
CA ALA A 253 -12.68 -4.33 6.49
C ALA A 253 -11.40 -4.00 5.71
N TRP A 254 -10.77 -2.83 5.93
CA TRP A 254 -9.47 -2.54 5.34
C TRP A 254 -8.45 -3.65 5.59
N GLY A 255 -8.51 -4.31 6.75
CA GLY A 255 -7.65 -5.46 7.08
C GLY A 255 -7.78 -6.66 6.15
N LEU A 256 -8.95 -6.87 5.53
CA LEU A 256 -9.18 -7.97 4.57
C LEU A 256 -8.30 -7.84 3.33
N GLY A 257 -7.97 -6.61 2.93
CA GLY A 257 -7.15 -6.33 1.76
C GLY A 257 -5.76 -6.97 1.82
N TYR A 258 -5.16 -7.10 3.01
CA TYR A 258 -3.80 -7.64 3.15
C TYR A 258 -3.61 -9.01 2.53
N CYS A 259 -4.62 -9.87 2.57
CA CYS A 259 -4.54 -11.21 1.97
C CYS A 259 -4.47 -11.17 0.43
N GLY A 260 -4.81 -10.04 -0.18
CA GLY A 260 -4.89 -9.88 -1.63
C GLY A 260 -3.84 -8.94 -2.24
N MET A 261 -2.89 -8.39 -1.48
CA MET A 261 -1.91 -7.41 -1.98
C MET A 261 -0.68 -8.08 -2.61
N PRO A 262 -0.54 -8.11 -3.95
CA PRO A 262 0.56 -8.84 -4.61
C PRO A 262 1.95 -8.37 -4.16
N HIS A 263 2.17 -7.07 -4.00
CA HIS A 263 3.46 -6.51 -3.59
C HIS A 263 3.86 -6.90 -2.16
N ILE A 264 2.91 -7.11 -1.26
CA ILE A 264 3.17 -7.63 0.10
C ILE A 264 3.42 -9.13 0.06
N LEU A 265 2.57 -9.88 -0.65
CA LEU A 265 2.64 -11.33 -0.74
C LEU A 265 3.94 -11.81 -1.37
N THR A 266 4.49 -11.08 -2.35
CA THR A 266 5.79 -11.39 -2.96
C THR A 266 6.93 -11.34 -1.95
N ARG A 267 6.87 -10.46 -0.92
CA ARG A 267 7.88 -10.44 0.15
C ARG A 267 7.87 -11.74 0.95
N PHE A 268 6.69 -12.30 1.22
CA PHE A 268 6.61 -13.63 1.89
C PHE A 268 7.22 -14.74 1.03
N MET A 269 6.95 -14.70 -0.28
CA MET A 269 7.51 -15.66 -1.25
C MET A 269 9.03 -15.58 -1.31
N ALA A 270 9.60 -14.39 -1.17
CA ALA A 270 11.03 -14.10 -1.35
C ALA A 270 11.90 -14.36 -0.10
N VAL A 271 11.33 -14.66 1.06
CA VAL A 271 12.09 -14.91 2.29
C VAL A 271 12.92 -16.19 2.17
N LYS A 272 14.20 -16.14 2.61
CA LYS A 272 15.18 -17.21 2.49
C LYS A 272 14.74 -18.55 3.09
N ASN A 273 14.19 -18.55 4.30
CA ASN A 273 13.75 -19.74 5.01
C ASN A 273 12.72 -19.42 6.10
N GLN A 274 12.17 -20.45 6.73
CA GLN A 274 11.12 -20.32 7.75
C GLN A 274 11.60 -19.60 9.01
N LYS A 275 12.87 -19.72 9.38
CA LYS A 275 13.45 -19.03 10.54
C LYS A 275 13.45 -17.51 10.31
N GLU A 276 13.89 -17.07 9.14
CA GLU A 276 13.85 -15.67 8.74
C GLU A 276 12.41 -15.14 8.62
N LEU A 277 11.46 -15.97 8.12
CA LEU A 277 10.06 -15.60 8.04
C LEU A 277 9.41 -15.39 9.43
N ARG A 278 9.75 -16.25 10.42
CA ARG A 278 9.29 -16.05 11.81
C ARG A 278 9.83 -14.76 12.41
N LYS A 279 11.09 -14.43 12.12
CA LYS A 279 11.70 -13.17 12.52
C LYS A 279 11.01 -11.97 11.85
N SER A 280 10.76 -12.04 10.53
CA SER A 280 10.02 -11.00 9.80
C SER A 280 8.65 -10.73 10.41
N ARG A 281 7.91 -11.77 10.77
CA ARG A 281 6.59 -11.67 11.41
C ARG A 281 6.62 -10.79 12.66
N VAL A 282 7.55 -11.06 13.56
CA VAL A 282 7.65 -10.30 14.83
C VAL A 282 7.97 -8.84 14.56
N ILE A 283 8.97 -8.59 13.69
CA ILE A 283 9.39 -7.24 13.32
C ILE A 283 8.23 -6.46 12.67
N ALA A 284 7.54 -7.07 11.71
CA ALA A 284 6.43 -6.44 11.00
C ALA A 284 5.25 -6.11 11.92
N ILE A 285 4.90 -7.01 12.84
CA ILE A 285 3.80 -6.76 13.80
C ILE A 285 4.16 -5.61 14.75
N ILE A 286 5.38 -5.56 15.27
CA ILE A 286 5.83 -4.45 16.12
C ILE A 286 5.80 -3.14 15.33
N TRP A 287 6.37 -3.15 14.12
CA TRP A 287 6.45 -1.97 13.27
C TRP A 287 5.06 -1.42 12.93
N VAL A 288 4.12 -2.28 12.50
CA VAL A 288 2.75 -1.85 12.15
C VAL A 288 1.99 -1.30 13.35
N THR A 289 2.17 -1.91 14.53
CA THR A 289 1.52 -1.41 15.76
C THR A 289 1.94 0.02 16.07
N ILE A 290 3.25 0.25 16.04
CA ILE A 290 3.81 1.58 16.36
C ILE A 290 3.44 2.60 15.28
N SER A 291 3.57 2.26 14.01
CA SER A 291 3.34 3.21 12.91
C SER A 291 1.87 3.61 12.78
N LEU A 292 0.92 2.67 12.93
CA LEU A 292 -0.51 3.01 12.89
C LEU A 292 -0.93 3.87 14.10
N ALA A 293 -0.44 3.54 15.30
CA ALA A 293 -0.68 4.37 16.47
C ALA A 293 -0.13 5.79 16.31
N ALA A 294 1.09 5.91 15.78
CA ALA A 294 1.72 7.20 15.51
C ALA A 294 0.98 8.00 14.44
N ALA A 295 0.49 7.36 13.37
CA ALA A 295 -0.30 8.03 12.33
C ALA A 295 -1.61 8.62 12.87
N VAL A 296 -2.30 7.89 13.76
CA VAL A 296 -3.47 8.41 14.47
C VAL A 296 -3.09 9.58 15.37
N ALA A 297 -1.99 9.45 16.12
CA ALA A 297 -1.50 10.53 16.99
C ALA A 297 -1.15 11.79 16.19
N ILE A 298 -0.54 11.67 15.00
CA ILE A 298 -0.26 12.80 14.10
C ILE A 298 -1.55 13.57 13.76
N GLY A 299 -2.65 12.88 13.46
CA GLY A 299 -3.92 13.53 13.17
C GLY A 299 -4.44 14.36 14.35
N VAL A 300 -4.48 13.76 15.54
CA VAL A 300 -4.97 14.42 16.76
C VAL A 300 -4.04 15.55 17.20
N ILE A 301 -2.75 15.26 17.35
CA ILE A 301 -1.77 16.24 17.83
C ILE A 301 -1.57 17.35 16.79
N GLY A 302 -1.61 17.00 15.50
CA GLY A 302 -1.54 17.99 14.41
C GLY A 302 -2.67 19.00 14.46
N ARG A 303 -3.90 18.58 14.80
CA ARG A 303 -5.04 19.50 14.98
C ARG A 303 -4.78 20.53 16.05
N VAL A 304 -4.17 20.10 17.14
CA VAL A 304 -3.84 20.96 18.29
C VAL A 304 -2.60 21.81 18.03
N TYR A 305 -1.52 21.20 17.52
CA TYR A 305 -0.23 21.86 17.32
C TYR A 305 -0.26 22.94 16.24
N LEU A 306 -1.07 22.75 15.20
CA LEU A 306 -1.20 23.73 14.10
C LEU A 306 -2.18 24.85 14.42
N PHE A 307 -3.00 24.73 15.46
CA PHE A 307 -3.93 25.81 15.87
C PHE A 307 -3.19 27.13 16.04
N PRO A 308 -3.75 28.30 15.61
CA PRO A 308 -5.10 28.49 15.07
C PRO A 308 -5.28 28.19 13.57
N THR A 309 -4.26 27.71 12.85
CA THR A 309 -4.39 27.35 11.44
C THR A 309 -5.16 26.03 11.32
N ILE A 310 -6.29 26.06 10.62
CA ILE A 310 -7.13 24.88 10.40
C ILE A 310 -6.97 24.43 8.94
N LEU A 311 -6.42 23.22 8.74
CA LEU A 311 -6.25 22.63 7.41
C LEU A 311 -7.60 22.14 6.85
N GLY A 312 -7.74 22.21 5.52
CA GLY A 312 -8.95 21.76 4.82
C GLY A 312 -10.07 22.79 4.80
N THR A 313 -9.82 24.02 5.31
CA THR A 313 -10.71 25.16 5.18
C THR A 313 -10.23 26.11 4.07
N ASP A 314 -11.08 27.03 3.65
CA ASP A 314 -10.82 27.94 2.53
C ASP A 314 -9.45 28.64 2.65
N GLY A 315 -8.63 28.49 1.61
CA GLY A 315 -7.31 29.10 1.51
C GLY A 315 -6.18 28.37 2.24
N ASN A 316 -6.45 27.32 3.00
CA ASN A 316 -5.45 26.53 3.70
C ASN A 316 -5.13 25.22 2.95
N ALA A 317 -3.97 24.61 3.28
CA ALA A 317 -3.58 23.31 2.76
C ALA A 317 -4.62 22.23 3.14
N SER A 318 -4.68 21.16 2.34
CA SER A 318 -5.53 19.99 2.62
C SER A 318 -5.20 19.34 3.96
N ALA A 319 -6.19 18.77 4.63
CA ALA A 319 -5.99 17.99 5.87
C ALA A 319 -4.96 16.84 5.67
N GLU A 320 -4.85 16.27 4.48
CA GLU A 320 -3.84 15.26 4.15
C GLU A 320 -2.40 15.79 4.26
N SER A 321 -2.18 17.11 4.32
CA SER A 321 -0.85 17.72 4.50
C SER A 321 -0.46 17.90 5.97
N VAL A 322 -1.28 17.45 6.94
CA VAL A 322 -1.06 17.69 8.37
C VAL A 322 0.35 17.35 8.84
N PHE A 323 0.89 16.20 8.42
CA PHE A 323 2.22 15.79 8.84
C PHE A 323 3.33 16.66 8.21
N ILE A 324 3.15 17.06 6.96
CA ILE A 324 4.06 18.00 6.25
C ILE A 324 4.08 19.35 6.99
N GLU A 325 2.91 19.90 7.32
CA GLU A 325 2.78 21.17 7.99
C GLU A 325 3.35 21.14 9.43
N MET A 326 3.14 20.02 10.16
CA MET A 326 3.75 19.82 11.48
C MET A 326 5.27 19.85 11.39
N ILE A 327 5.88 19.08 10.47
CA ILE A 327 7.33 19.05 10.28
C ILE A 327 7.84 20.44 9.88
N THR A 328 7.20 21.06 8.90
CA THR A 328 7.61 22.37 8.40
C THR A 328 7.57 23.41 9.52
N LYS A 329 6.45 23.52 10.25
CA LYS A 329 6.34 24.47 11.38
C LYS A 329 7.39 24.19 12.45
N MET A 330 7.50 22.93 12.90
CA MET A 330 8.41 22.52 13.98
C MET A 330 9.87 22.87 13.67
N PHE A 331 10.33 22.52 12.47
CA PHE A 331 11.75 22.57 12.14
C PHE A 331 12.18 23.87 11.46
N THR A 332 11.27 24.68 10.91
CA THR A 332 11.62 26.00 10.36
C THR A 332 11.28 27.17 11.29
N LYS A 333 10.15 27.08 12.04
CA LYS A 333 9.70 28.20 12.89
C LYS A 333 10.03 28.03 14.38
N ASP A 334 9.79 26.81 14.91
CA ASP A 334 9.84 26.62 16.36
C ASP A 334 11.26 26.23 16.84
N THR A 335 12.03 25.44 16.06
CA THR A 335 13.37 24.98 16.45
C THR A 335 14.50 25.52 15.58
N ASN A 336 14.20 26.13 14.43
CA ASN A 336 15.19 26.67 13.48
C ASN A 336 16.23 25.62 13.02
N LEU A 337 15.76 24.40 12.71
CA LEU A 337 16.57 23.27 12.25
C LEU A 337 16.09 22.74 10.88
N PRO A 338 16.03 23.58 9.81
CA PRO A 338 15.36 23.25 8.56
C PRO A 338 15.95 22.03 7.85
N PHE A 339 17.25 21.75 7.98
CA PHE A 339 17.89 20.56 7.41
C PHE A 339 17.33 19.27 8.04
N ILE A 340 17.14 19.25 9.36
CA ILE A 340 16.54 18.11 10.07
C ILE A 340 15.07 17.96 9.65
N GLY A 341 14.33 19.07 9.52
CA GLY A 341 12.99 19.06 8.93
C GLY A 341 12.98 18.42 7.54
N GLY A 342 13.96 18.76 6.70
CA GLY A 342 14.15 18.13 5.39
C GLY A 342 14.34 16.61 5.46
N ILE A 343 15.10 16.09 6.44
CA ILE A 343 15.26 14.65 6.65
C ILE A 343 13.93 13.99 7.00
N PHE A 344 13.10 14.59 7.87
CA PHE A 344 11.78 14.04 8.18
C PHE A 344 10.80 14.12 7.01
N LEU A 345 10.85 15.19 6.21
CA LEU A 345 10.09 15.29 4.95
C LEU A 345 10.54 14.23 3.94
N CYS A 346 11.84 13.88 3.89
CA CYS A 346 12.31 12.71 3.13
C CYS A 346 11.68 11.40 3.61
N GLY A 347 11.26 11.28 4.86
CA GLY A 347 10.47 10.14 5.34
C GLY A 347 9.13 10.00 4.64
N ILE A 348 8.46 11.12 4.33
CA ILE A 348 7.22 11.13 3.54
C ILE A 348 7.51 10.75 2.08
N LEU A 349 8.55 11.33 1.49
CA LEU A 349 8.99 10.97 0.14
C LEU A 349 9.40 9.49 0.05
N ALA A 350 10.06 8.96 1.08
CA ALA A 350 10.43 7.56 1.22
C ALA A 350 9.21 6.62 1.16
N ALA A 351 8.14 6.95 1.89
CA ALA A 351 6.89 6.19 1.86
C ALA A 351 6.23 6.18 0.48
N ILE A 352 6.26 7.32 -0.21
CA ILE A 352 5.72 7.46 -1.56
C ILE A 352 6.53 6.61 -2.55
N MET A 353 7.86 6.70 -2.50
CA MET A 353 8.77 6.02 -3.42
C MET A 353 8.76 4.50 -3.24
N SER A 354 8.87 4.00 -2.00
CA SER A 354 8.89 2.55 -1.69
C SER A 354 7.63 1.81 -2.14
N THR A 355 6.50 2.50 -2.10
CA THR A 355 5.23 1.91 -2.56
C THR A 355 5.11 1.99 -4.08
N ALA A 356 5.43 3.13 -4.67
CA ALA A 356 5.31 3.33 -6.12
C ALA A 356 6.21 2.37 -6.90
N ASP A 357 7.47 2.20 -6.50
CA ASP A 357 8.40 1.29 -7.18
C ASP A 357 7.99 -0.18 -7.04
N SER A 358 7.49 -0.58 -5.87
CA SER A 358 6.98 -1.93 -5.63
C SER A 358 5.75 -2.24 -6.48
N GLN A 359 4.83 -1.28 -6.63
CA GLN A 359 3.63 -1.42 -7.47
C GLN A 359 4.00 -1.45 -8.96
N LEU A 360 4.89 -0.55 -9.39
CA LEU A 360 5.39 -0.50 -10.76
C LEU A 360 6.16 -1.78 -11.12
N LEU A 361 6.98 -2.32 -10.21
CA LEU A 361 7.72 -3.57 -10.43
C LEU A 361 6.76 -4.77 -10.58
N VAL A 362 5.76 -4.91 -9.71
CA VAL A 362 4.76 -5.98 -9.80
C VAL A 362 3.92 -5.85 -11.07
N THR A 363 3.49 -4.64 -11.42
CA THR A 363 2.74 -4.39 -12.65
C THR A 363 3.58 -4.71 -13.87
N ALA A 364 4.84 -4.28 -13.88
CA ALA A 364 5.78 -4.55 -14.96
C ALA A 364 6.08 -6.04 -15.11
N SER A 365 6.18 -6.80 -14.00
CA SER A 365 6.35 -8.25 -14.03
C SER A 365 5.12 -8.97 -14.60
N SER A 366 3.91 -8.55 -14.21
CA SER A 366 2.67 -9.10 -14.73
C SER A 366 2.52 -8.88 -16.24
N VAL A 367 2.94 -7.73 -16.77
CA VAL A 367 2.90 -7.47 -18.21
C VAL A 367 4.05 -8.17 -18.95
N SER A 368 5.30 -8.02 -18.47
CA SER A 368 6.47 -8.46 -19.23
C SER A 368 6.74 -9.96 -19.09
N LYS A 369 6.57 -10.53 -17.90
CA LYS A 369 6.77 -11.97 -17.68
C LYS A 369 5.48 -12.71 -17.93
N ASP A 370 4.41 -12.43 -17.19
CA ASP A 370 3.22 -13.25 -17.20
C ASP A 370 2.46 -13.13 -18.54
N ILE A 371 2.25 -11.91 -19.07
CA ILE A 371 1.53 -11.73 -20.36
C ILE A 371 2.49 -11.88 -21.54
N TYR A 372 3.56 -11.06 -21.61
CA TYR A 372 4.39 -11.03 -22.83
C TYR A 372 5.19 -12.31 -23.00
N LYS A 373 6.01 -12.72 -22.00
CA LYS A 373 6.85 -13.91 -22.12
C LYS A 373 6.01 -15.19 -22.08
N ASP A 374 5.22 -15.39 -21.03
CA ASP A 374 4.60 -16.67 -20.79
C ASP A 374 3.38 -16.93 -21.70
N ILE A 375 2.62 -15.89 -22.13
CA ILE A 375 1.45 -16.07 -23.00
C ILE A 375 1.79 -15.79 -24.47
N LEU A 376 2.34 -14.60 -24.78
CA LEU A 376 2.42 -14.12 -26.16
C LEU A 376 3.70 -14.56 -26.90
N ARG A 377 4.84 -14.62 -26.23
CA ARG A 377 6.16 -14.85 -26.83
C ARG A 377 7.05 -15.75 -25.94
N PRO A 378 6.73 -17.05 -25.78
CA PRO A 378 7.49 -17.97 -24.91
C PRO A 378 8.99 -18.07 -25.25
N GLU A 379 9.34 -17.89 -26.53
CA GLU A 379 10.72 -17.95 -27.02
C GLU A 379 11.53 -16.65 -26.84
N SER A 380 10.94 -15.63 -26.18
CA SER A 380 11.63 -14.35 -25.97
C SER A 380 12.79 -14.48 -25.00
N ASP A 381 13.92 -13.87 -25.37
CA ASP A 381 15.09 -13.77 -24.51
C ASP A 381 14.87 -12.82 -23.32
N GLU A 382 15.63 -12.99 -22.25
CA GLU A 382 15.55 -12.19 -21.03
C GLU A 382 15.74 -10.69 -21.29
N LYS A 383 16.60 -10.30 -22.24
CA LYS A 383 16.83 -8.89 -22.57
C LYS A 383 15.58 -8.21 -23.16
N LYS A 384 14.78 -8.95 -23.94
CA LYS A 384 13.51 -8.44 -24.46
C LYS A 384 12.47 -8.31 -23.35
N VAL A 385 12.38 -9.30 -22.47
CA VAL A 385 11.49 -9.24 -21.31
C VAL A 385 11.78 -8.01 -20.44
N LEU A 386 13.05 -7.74 -20.12
CA LEU A 386 13.46 -6.56 -19.37
C LEU A 386 13.16 -5.24 -20.10
N LYS A 387 13.29 -5.19 -21.45
CA LYS A 387 12.89 -4.02 -22.22
C LYS A 387 11.38 -3.77 -22.12
N VAL A 388 10.56 -4.82 -22.27
CA VAL A 388 9.10 -4.73 -22.13
C VAL A 388 8.74 -4.27 -20.71
N SER A 389 9.41 -4.82 -19.68
CA SER A 389 9.21 -4.41 -18.28
C SER A 389 9.44 -2.89 -18.10
N ARG A 390 10.57 -2.38 -18.56
CA ARG A 390 10.88 -0.93 -18.47
C ARG A 390 9.88 -0.07 -19.23
N PHE A 391 9.47 -0.49 -20.43
CA PHE A 391 8.46 0.22 -21.21
C PHE A 391 7.10 0.23 -20.52
N THR A 392 6.72 -0.88 -19.88
CA THR A 392 5.49 -0.98 -19.07
C THR A 392 5.51 0.01 -17.91
N VAL A 393 6.64 0.13 -17.18
CA VAL A 393 6.78 1.12 -16.11
C VAL A 393 6.48 2.54 -16.61
N LEU A 394 7.03 2.92 -17.78
CA LEU A 394 6.77 4.25 -18.37
C LEU A 394 5.31 4.46 -18.71
N ILE A 395 4.67 3.48 -19.36
CA ILE A 395 3.25 3.61 -19.75
C ILE A 395 2.38 3.72 -18.49
N VAL A 396 2.58 2.84 -17.52
CA VAL A 396 1.79 2.85 -16.29
C VAL A 396 1.99 4.15 -15.51
N ALA A 397 3.22 4.64 -15.41
CA ALA A 397 3.49 5.92 -14.76
C ALA A 397 2.85 7.11 -15.50
N LEU A 398 2.86 7.11 -16.84
CA LEU A 398 2.19 8.14 -17.63
C LEU A 398 0.67 8.12 -17.44
N LEU A 399 0.05 6.95 -17.47
CA LEU A 399 -1.38 6.81 -17.21
C LEU A 399 -1.75 7.19 -15.78
N ALA A 400 -0.93 6.79 -14.80
CA ALA A 400 -1.10 7.18 -13.39
C ALA A 400 -0.96 8.70 -13.21
N PHE A 401 -0.04 9.34 -13.93
CA PHE A 401 0.12 10.79 -13.95
C PHE A 401 -1.14 11.50 -14.43
N LEU A 402 -1.78 10.99 -15.49
CA LEU A 402 -3.05 11.55 -15.98
C LEU A 402 -4.19 11.42 -14.95
N ILE A 403 -4.25 10.31 -14.22
CA ILE A 403 -5.23 10.14 -13.12
C ILE A 403 -4.94 11.11 -11.97
N ALA A 404 -3.66 11.29 -11.63
CA ALA A 404 -3.21 12.18 -10.55
C ALA A 404 -3.31 13.66 -10.91
N TRP A 405 -3.64 14.03 -12.17
CA TRP A 405 -3.69 15.41 -12.65
C TRP A 405 -4.65 16.30 -11.86
N ASN A 406 -5.74 15.75 -11.35
CA ASN A 406 -6.69 16.50 -10.54
C ASN A 406 -6.18 16.68 -9.10
N PRO A 407 -5.85 17.90 -8.64
CA PRO A 407 -5.33 18.16 -7.29
C PRO A 407 -6.34 17.83 -6.17
N ASN A 408 -7.63 17.79 -6.50
CA ASN A 408 -8.70 17.50 -5.54
C ASN A 408 -8.85 16.00 -5.25
N ASN A 409 -8.15 15.13 -5.97
CA ASN A 409 -8.16 13.71 -5.67
C ASN A 409 -7.59 13.47 -4.26
N SER A 410 -8.40 12.82 -3.40
CA SER A 410 -7.95 12.37 -2.09
C SER A 410 -6.99 11.19 -2.26
N ILE A 411 -5.85 11.22 -1.58
CA ILE A 411 -4.91 10.09 -1.51
C ILE A 411 -5.64 8.87 -0.95
N MET A 412 -6.37 9.07 0.15
CA MET A 412 -7.13 8.00 0.81
C MET A 412 -8.20 7.41 -0.10
N GLY A 413 -8.88 8.24 -0.91
CA GLY A 413 -9.90 7.80 -1.87
C GLY A 413 -9.32 6.91 -2.98
N LEU A 414 -8.19 7.31 -3.60
CA LEU A 414 -7.53 6.52 -4.63
C LEU A 414 -7.01 5.19 -4.08
N VAL A 415 -6.40 5.23 -2.88
CA VAL A 415 -5.91 4.01 -2.21
C VAL A 415 -7.05 3.08 -1.87
N SER A 416 -8.16 3.57 -1.31
CA SER A 416 -9.28 2.72 -0.90
C SER A 416 -9.86 1.92 -2.06
N ASN A 417 -10.01 2.53 -3.24
CA ASN A 417 -10.51 1.86 -4.43
C ASN A 417 -9.54 0.75 -4.92
N ALA A 418 -8.26 1.06 -5.05
CA ALA A 418 -7.26 0.08 -5.48
C ALA A 418 -7.11 -1.07 -4.46
N TRP A 419 -7.13 -0.73 -3.18
CA TRP A 419 -7.08 -1.67 -2.06
C TRP A 419 -8.28 -2.62 -2.06
N ALA A 420 -9.48 -2.07 -2.27
CA ALA A 420 -10.69 -2.87 -2.39
C ALA A 420 -10.64 -3.83 -3.58
N GLY A 421 -10.19 -3.33 -4.74
CA GLY A 421 -10.13 -4.13 -5.97
C GLY A 421 -9.18 -5.31 -5.86
N LEU A 422 -7.94 -5.07 -5.44
CA LEU A 422 -6.95 -6.13 -5.24
C LEU A 422 -7.33 -7.07 -4.09
N GLY A 423 -7.78 -6.50 -2.97
CA GLY A 423 -8.21 -7.25 -1.80
C GLY A 423 -9.37 -8.19 -2.09
N SER A 424 -10.39 -7.72 -2.83
CA SER A 424 -11.56 -8.52 -3.20
C SER A 424 -11.27 -9.57 -4.28
N ALA A 425 -10.40 -9.23 -5.25
CA ALA A 425 -10.05 -10.17 -6.32
C ALA A 425 -9.13 -11.29 -5.80
N PHE A 426 -8.11 -10.96 -5.02
CA PHE A 426 -7.07 -11.93 -4.65
C PHE A 426 -7.18 -12.44 -3.22
N GLY A 427 -7.67 -11.64 -2.26
CA GLY A 427 -7.76 -12.06 -0.86
C GLY A 427 -8.49 -13.39 -0.67
N PRO A 428 -9.74 -13.52 -1.13
CA PRO A 428 -10.50 -14.76 -1.01
C PRO A 428 -9.81 -15.95 -1.66
N ILE A 429 -9.29 -15.79 -2.89
CA ILE A 429 -8.67 -16.91 -3.59
C ILE A 429 -7.32 -17.30 -2.98
N VAL A 430 -6.53 -16.36 -2.45
CA VAL A 430 -5.31 -16.69 -1.70
C VAL A 430 -5.67 -17.51 -0.47
N VAL A 431 -6.62 -17.04 0.35
CA VAL A 431 -7.07 -17.78 1.54
C VAL A 431 -7.59 -19.17 1.15
N MET A 432 -8.53 -19.24 0.20
CA MET A 432 -9.15 -20.51 -0.18
C MET A 432 -8.17 -21.47 -0.85
N SER A 433 -7.24 -21.00 -1.67
CA SER A 433 -6.19 -21.84 -2.30
C SER A 433 -5.26 -22.47 -1.27
N LEU A 434 -5.01 -21.79 -0.16
CA LEU A 434 -4.11 -22.23 0.91
C LEU A 434 -4.81 -23.12 1.96
N PHE A 435 -6.10 -22.89 2.24
CA PHE A 435 -6.78 -23.52 3.38
C PHE A 435 -7.94 -24.43 3.01
N TRP A 436 -8.52 -24.30 1.80
CA TRP A 436 -9.65 -25.13 1.40
C TRP A 436 -9.29 -26.09 0.26
N ARG A 437 -9.17 -27.36 0.61
CA ARG A 437 -8.74 -28.45 -0.28
C ARG A 437 -9.61 -28.60 -1.54
N ARG A 438 -10.89 -28.16 -1.48
CA ARG A 438 -11.87 -28.31 -2.57
C ARG A 438 -11.75 -27.23 -3.66
N THR A 439 -11.04 -26.12 -3.40
CA THR A 439 -10.87 -25.04 -4.37
C THR A 439 -10.29 -25.57 -5.68
N ASN A 440 -10.93 -25.18 -6.79
CA ASN A 440 -10.52 -25.61 -8.13
C ASN A 440 -10.38 -24.43 -9.10
N PHE A 441 -10.01 -24.71 -10.35
CA PHE A 441 -9.81 -23.71 -11.40
C PHE A 441 -11.03 -22.82 -11.62
N ALA A 442 -12.24 -23.41 -11.75
CA ALA A 442 -13.46 -22.64 -12.01
C ALA A 442 -13.81 -21.68 -10.86
N GLY A 443 -13.63 -22.16 -9.62
CA GLY A 443 -13.80 -21.31 -8.42
C GLY A 443 -12.79 -20.18 -8.38
N ALA A 444 -11.53 -20.46 -8.74
CA ALA A 444 -10.48 -19.43 -8.76
C ALA A 444 -10.79 -18.31 -9.76
N VAL A 445 -11.13 -18.66 -11.00
CA VAL A 445 -11.52 -17.67 -12.03
C VAL A 445 -12.74 -16.88 -11.59
N ALA A 446 -13.80 -17.58 -11.13
CA ALA A 446 -15.04 -16.93 -10.70
C ALA A 446 -14.80 -15.94 -9.53
N GLY A 447 -13.95 -16.32 -8.56
CA GLY A 447 -13.62 -15.46 -7.42
C GLY A 447 -12.86 -14.19 -7.82
N ILE A 448 -11.83 -14.31 -8.64
CA ILE A 448 -11.03 -13.16 -9.09
C ILE A 448 -11.90 -12.18 -9.88
N VAL A 449 -12.66 -12.69 -10.85
CA VAL A 449 -13.51 -11.85 -11.72
C VAL A 449 -14.65 -11.19 -10.94
N SER A 450 -15.34 -11.96 -10.10
CA SER A 450 -16.47 -11.41 -9.31
C SER A 450 -15.98 -10.43 -8.24
N GLY A 451 -14.86 -10.71 -7.56
CA GLY A 451 -14.33 -9.82 -6.53
C GLY A 451 -13.87 -8.48 -7.10
N GLY A 452 -13.02 -8.49 -8.12
CA GLY A 452 -12.55 -7.25 -8.78
C GLY A 452 -13.67 -6.53 -9.52
N GLY A 453 -14.52 -7.27 -10.25
CA GLY A 453 -15.66 -6.71 -10.97
C GLY A 453 -16.71 -6.06 -10.05
N ALA A 454 -16.97 -6.67 -8.88
CA ALA A 454 -17.89 -6.11 -7.90
C ALA A 454 -17.44 -4.73 -7.40
N VAL A 455 -16.15 -4.54 -7.15
CA VAL A 455 -15.60 -3.24 -6.72
C VAL A 455 -15.81 -2.16 -7.79
N LEU A 456 -15.51 -2.48 -9.06
CA LEU A 456 -15.72 -1.55 -10.17
C LEU A 456 -17.20 -1.17 -10.32
N ILE A 457 -18.10 -2.14 -10.20
CA ILE A 457 -19.56 -1.91 -10.25
C ILE A 457 -20.00 -1.05 -9.04
N TRP A 458 -19.51 -1.38 -7.84
CA TRP A 458 -19.91 -0.74 -6.60
C TRP A 458 -19.53 0.74 -6.52
N ASP A 459 -18.32 1.06 -6.97
CA ASP A 459 -17.74 2.39 -6.81
C ASP A 459 -18.02 3.32 -8.01
N TYR A 460 -18.27 2.77 -9.22
CA TYR A 460 -18.35 3.58 -10.43
C TYR A 460 -19.70 3.56 -11.15
N LEU A 461 -20.55 2.53 -10.96
CA LEU A 461 -21.83 2.49 -11.64
C LEU A 461 -22.96 3.14 -10.82
N PRO A 462 -23.66 4.15 -11.35
CA PRO A 462 -24.73 4.85 -10.65
C PRO A 462 -26.04 4.05 -10.71
N LEU A 463 -26.12 2.94 -9.98
CA LEU A 463 -27.22 1.98 -10.03
C LEU A 463 -28.43 2.33 -9.16
N VAL A 464 -28.26 3.22 -8.17
CA VAL A 464 -29.33 3.56 -7.20
C VAL A 464 -29.63 5.05 -7.29
N HIS A 465 -30.72 5.41 -7.96
CA HIS A 465 -31.18 6.81 -8.11
C HIS A 465 -30.06 7.78 -8.56
N GLY A 466 -29.19 7.35 -9.48
CA GLY A 466 -28.07 8.14 -9.98
C GLY A 466 -26.86 8.19 -9.05
N GLN A 467 -26.85 7.44 -7.95
CA GLN A 467 -25.72 7.29 -7.03
C GLN A 467 -25.07 5.91 -7.19
N THR A 468 -23.78 5.80 -6.85
CA THR A 468 -23.10 4.52 -6.76
C THR A 468 -23.60 3.72 -5.54
N LEU A 469 -23.42 2.39 -5.56
CA LEU A 469 -23.78 1.54 -4.42
C LEU A 469 -22.99 1.93 -3.16
N GLY A 470 -21.74 2.32 -3.30
CA GLY A 470 -20.92 2.80 -2.19
C GLY A 470 -21.53 4.02 -1.50
N THR A 471 -21.93 5.02 -2.29
CA THR A 471 -22.57 6.24 -1.76
C THR A 471 -23.94 5.96 -1.17
N ALA A 472 -24.77 5.14 -1.84
CA ALA A 472 -26.14 4.85 -1.41
C ALA A 472 -26.21 4.01 -0.13
N THR A 473 -25.25 3.10 0.09
CA THR A 473 -25.26 2.18 1.24
C THR A 473 -24.32 2.60 2.37
N GLY A 474 -23.33 3.44 2.09
CA GLY A 474 -22.22 3.75 3.00
C GLY A 474 -21.30 2.54 3.28
N LEU A 475 -21.50 1.41 2.58
CA LEU A 475 -20.69 0.21 2.76
C LEU A 475 -19.47 0.24 1.84
N TYR A 476 -18.28 0.03 2.41
CA TYR A 476 -17.04 -0.06 1.66
C TYR A 476 -17.05 -1.22 0.67
N SER A 477 -16.71 -0.95 -0.58
CA SER A 477 -16.75 -1.91 -1.70
C SER A 477 -15.95 -3.19 -1.44
N LEU A 478 -14.88 -3.12 -0.64
CA LEU A 478 -14.11 -4.29 -0.22
C LEU A 478 -14.97 -5.34 0.49
N VAL A 479 -15.92 -4.92 1.34
CA VAL A 479 -16.79 -5.86 2.07
C VAL A 479 -17.66 -6.65 1.09
N ALA A 480 -18.32 -5.93 0.20
CA ALA A 480 -19.22 -6.54 -0.79
C ALA A 480 -18.44 -7.42 -1.80
N GLY A 481 -17.32 -6.89 -2.33
CA GLY A 481 -16.48 -7.61 -3.29
C GLY A 481 -15.85 -8.87 -2.70
N PHE A 482 -15.32 -8.78 -1.46
CA PHE A 482 -14.71 -9.91 -0.76
C PHE A 482 -15.74 -11.02 -0.47
N ALA A 483 -16.92 -10.65 0.01
CA ALA A 483 -18.01 -11.61 0.28
C ALA A 483 -18.49 -12.28 -1.01
N LEU A 484 -18.71 -11.51 -2.09
CA LEU A 484 -19.12 -12.05 -3.39
C LEU A 484 -18.04 -12.99 -3.97
N SER A 485 -16.79 -12.63 -3.86
CA SER A 485 -15.67 -13.47 -4.30
C SER A 485 -15.65 -14.81 -3.57
N ILE A 486 -15.78 -14.83 -2.23
CA ILE A 486 -15.88 -16.08 -1.45
C ILE A 486 -17.07 -16.92 -1.93
N LEU A 487 -18.24 -16.30 -2.06
CA LEU A 487 -19.47 -16.98 -2.49
C LEU A 487 -19.28 -17.64 -3.86
N CYS A 488 -18.73 -16.91 -4.83
CA CYS A 488 -18.45 -17.43 -6.17
C CYS A 488 -17.40 -18.55 -6.14
N ILE A 489 -16.31 -18.41 -5.36
CA ILE A 489 -15.32 -19.49 -5.20
C ILE A 489 -15.99 -20.75 -4.68
N VAL A 490 -16.83 -20.65 -3.66
CA VAL A 490 -17.50 -21.81 -3.05
C VAL A 490 -18.47 -22.45 -4.04
N ILE A 491 -19.38 -21.67 -4.63
CA ILE A 491 -20.39 -22.18 -5.57
C ILE A 491 -19.73 -22.87 -6.75
N PHE A 492 -18.83 -22.18 -7.46
CA PHE A 492 -18.20 -22.73 -8.66
C PHE A 492 -17.26 -23.91 -8.34
N SER A 493 -16.58 -23.87 -7.18
CA SER A 493 -15.78 -25.03 -6.76
C SER A 493 -16.66 -26.25 -6.46
N LEU A 494 -17.83 -26.11 -5.85
CA LEU A 494 -18.73 -27.22 -5.53
C LEU A 494 -19.46 -27.74 -6.75
N CYS A 495 -19.94 -26.85 -7.64
CA CYS A 495 -20.72 -27.19 -8.82
C CYS A 495 -19.90 -27.73 -10.00
N THR A 496 -18.57 -27.65 -9.95
CA THR A 496 -17.69 -28.10 -11.04
C THR A 496 -16.81 -29.29 -10.61
N LYS A 497 -16.01 -29.81 -11.54
CA LYS A 497 -15.14 -30.98 -11.31
C LYS A 497 -14.23 -30.79 -10.09
N LYS A 498 -14.08 -31.85 -9.29
CA LYS A 498 -13.13 -31.87 -8.17
C LYS A 498 -11.69 -31.65 -8.67
N PRO A 499 -10.80 -31.03 -7.85
CA PRO A 499 -9.37 -31.00 -8.16
C PRO A 499 -8.82 -32.40 -8.44
N SER A 500 -7.81 -32.49 -9.31
CA SER A 500 -7.14 -33.77 -9.60
C SER A 500 -6.45 -34.33 -8.37
N GLN A 501 -6.17 -35.63 -8.34
CA GLN A 501 -5.43 -36.28 -7.24
C GLN A 501 -4.03 -35.67 -7.05
N GLU A 502 -3.38 -35.24 -8.11
CA GLU A 502 -2.10 -34.55 -8.09
C GLU A 502 -2.19 -33.22 -7.29
N ILE A 503 -3.21 -32.40 -7.58
CA ILE A 503 -3.47 -31.13 -6.87
C ILE A 503 -3.77 -31.37 -5.39
N LEU A 504 -4.53 -32.45 -5.09
CA LEU A 504 -4.87 -32.80 -3.71
C LEU A 504 -3.66 -33.29 -2.94
N ALA A 505 -2.81 -34.11 -3.55
CA ALA A 505 -1.56 -34.60 -2.95
C ALA A 505 -0.60 -33.44 -2.65
N GLU A 506 -0.42 -32.51 -3.59
CA GLU A 506 0.39 -31.30 -3.38
C GLU A 506 -0.14 -30.44 -2.24
N PHE A 507 -1.47 -30.26 -2.14
CA PHE A 507 -2.08 -29.52 -1.03
C PHE A 507 -1.79 -30.18 0.32
N ASP A 508 -1.93 -31.51 0.40
CA ASP A 508 -1.68 -32.28 1.63
C ASP A 508 -0.19 -32.28 2.01
N GLU A 509 0.71 -32.35 1.01
CA GLU A 509 2.16 -32.24 1.20
C GLU A 509 2.54 -30.88 1.80
N VAL A 510 2.07 -29.77 1.20
CA VAL A 510 2.33 -28.41 1.71
C VAL A 510 1.75 -28.19 3.10
N LYS A 511 0.56 -28.75 3.37
CA LYS A 511 -0.07 -28.69 4.70
C LYS A 511 0.80 -29.35 5.77
N ASN A 512 1.43 -30.48 5.45
CA ASN A 512 2.22 -31.29 6.38
C ASN A 512 3.72 -30.99 6.36
N TRP A 513 4.15 -30.09 5.48
CA TRP A 513 5.56 -29.73 5.30
C TRP A 513 6.12 -29.08 6.58
N LYS A 514 7.02 -29.78 7.24
CA LYS A 514 7.84 -29.28 8.36
C LYS A 514 9.17 -28.78 7.81
N GLU A 515 9.51 -27.52 8.09
CA GLU A 515 10.76 -26.85 7.68
C GLU A 515 11.57 -26.45 8.92
#